data_48e4d50e7890e60ea8ce34f236d16c84
#
_entry.id   48e4d50e7890e60ea8ce34f236d16c84
#
_cell.length_a   1.000
_cell.length_b   1.000
_cell.length_c   1.000
_cell.angle_alpha   90.00
_cell.angle_beta   90.00
_cell.angle_gamma   90.00
#
_symmetry.space_group_name_H-M   'P 1'
#
loop_
_entity.id
_entity.type
_entity.pdbx_description
1 polymer ?
#
loop_
_entity_poly.entity_id
_entity_poly.type
_entity_poly.pdbx_seq_one_letter_code
_entity_poly.pdbx_strand_id
1 'polypeptide(L)'
;MDGKPIKWRGSSYEDIKDDHIFTPRARRDAGFQLSQVQRGLDPEDWKPFDVVGAGTKEIRINHDDGWFRVMYVAKFPEAVYVLHCFKKKTATTSKRDKEITAARYKAVIEERSKK
;
A
#
# COMPACT_ATOMS: atom_id res chain seq x y z
N MET A 1 -22.28 4.12 -3.50
CA MET A 1 -21.63 3.55 -3.91
C MET A 1 -20.51 3.56 -3.47
N ASP A 2 -20.05 3.11 -3.67
CA ASP A 2 -19.16 2.76 -3.12
C ASP A 2 -17.91 3.25 -3.54
N GLY A 3 -16.93 3.05 -3.17
CA GLY A 3 -15.65 3.52 -3.53
C GLY A 3 -15.03 2.79 -4.68
N LYS A 4 -13.79 3.16 -4.98
CA LYS A 4 -13.05 2.49 -6.02
C LYS A 4 -12.66 1.09 -5.56
N PRO A 5 -12.55 0.13 -6.50
CA PRO A 5 -12.05 -1.20 -6.13
C PRO A 5 -10.57 -1.15 -5.79
N ILE A 6 -10.11 -2.14 -5.04
CA ILE A 6 -8.69 -2.32 -4.77
C ILE A 6 -8.15 -3.29 -5.81
N LYS A 7 -7.02 -2.94 -6.41
CA LYS A 7 -6.26 -3.85 -7.27
C LYS A 7 -4.93 -4.12 -6.60
N TRP A 8 -4.74 -5.37 -6.18
CA TRP A 8 -3.53 -5.80 -5.51
C TRP A 8 -2.46 -6.12 -6.54
N ARG A 9 -1.25 -5.60 -6.34
CA ARG A 9 -0.18 -5.80 -7.31
C ARG A 9 0.90 -6.71 -6.72
N GLY A 10 1.49 -7.54 -7.60
CA GLY A 10 2.51 -8.48 -7.15
C GLY A 10 1.97 -9.37 -6.04
N SER A 11 2.78 -9.57 -5.02
CA SER A 11 2.41 -10.41 -3.87
C SER A 11 1.72 -9.63 -2.76
N SER A 12 1.30 -8.39 -3.00
CA SER A 12 0.81 -7.52 -1.91
C SER A 12 -0.38 -8.14 -1.16
N TYR A 13 -1.29 -8.81 -1.84
CA TYR A 13 -2.44 -9.43 -1.19
C TYR A 13 -2.01 -10.60 -0.32
N GLU A 14 -1.16 -11.47 -0.85
CA GLU A 14 -0.65 -12.60 -0.07
C GLU A 14 0.13 -12.11 1.14
N ASP A 15 0.91 -11.04 0.96
CA ASP A 15 1.75 -10.51 2.03
C ASP A 15 0.93 -9.94 3.17
N ILE A 16 -0.14 -9.21 2.88
CA ILE A 16 -0.98 -8.64 3.94
C ILE A 16 -1.73 -9.74 4.70
N LYS A 17 -1.96 -10.88 4.05
CA LYS A 17 -2.64 -12.01 4.68
C LYS A 17 -1.69 -12.96 5.41
N ASP A 18 -0.40 -12.79 5.24
CA ASP A 18 0.60 -13.68 5.84
C ASP A 18 0.82 -13.29 7.30
N ASP A 19 0.52 -14.22 8.22
CA ASP A 19 0.65 -13.97 9.65
C ASP A 19 2.11 -13.76 10.07
N HIS A 20 3.07 -14.16 9.25
CA HIS A 20 4.49 -13.89 9.51
C HIS A 20 4.89 -12.46 9.15
N ILE A 21 4.03 -11.73 8.42
CA ILE A 21 4.31 -10.36 8.02
C ILE A 21 3.39 -9.40 8.75
N PHE A 22 2.07 -9.66 8.72
CA PHE A 22 1.07 -8.81 9.39
C PHE A 22 0.38 -9.60 10.48
N THR A 23 0.30 -9.02 11.69
CA THR A 23 -0.55 -9.60 12.72
C THR A 23 -2.02 -9.45 12.31
N PRO A 24 -2.93 -10.29 12.87
CA PRO A 24 -4.36 -10.09 12.58
C PRO A 24 -4.86 -8.69 12.89
N ARG A 25 -4.37 -8.09 13.99
CA ARG A 25 -4.76 -6.72 14.34
C ARG A 25 -4.27 -5.71 13.30
N ALA A 26 -3.02 -5.83 12.87
CA ALA A 26 -2.47 -4.92 11.86
C ALA A 26 -3.19 -5.07 10.53
N ARG A 27 -3.56 -6.30 10.18
CA ARG A 27 -4.32 -6.56 8.96
C ARG A 27 -5.69 -5.91 9.00
N ARG A 28 -6.39 -5.99 10.14
CA ARG A 28 -7.68 -5.34 10.30
C ARG A 28 -7.56 -3.83 10.17
N ASP A 29 -6.54 -3.25 10.80
CA ASP A 29 -6.31 -1.81 10.69
C ASP A 29 -6.00 -1.40 9.26
N ALA A 30 -5.17 -2.18 8.57
CA ALA A 30 -4.84 -1.89 7.17
C ALA A 30 -6.09 -1.94 6.31
N GLY A 31 -6.95 -2.93 6.52
CA GLY A 31 -8.21 -3.05 5.79
C GLY A 31 -9.12 -1.86 6.01
N PHE A 32 -9.21 -1.40 7.26
CA PHE A 32 -10.00 -0.23 7.58
C PHE A 32 -9.45 1.01 6.87
N GLN A 33 -8.14 1.22 6.93
CA GLN A 33 -7.53 2.38 6.28
C GLN A 33 -7.73 2.34 4.76
N LEU A 34 -7.59 1.17 4.16
CA LEU A 34 -7.82 1.02 2.72
C LEU A 34 -9.28 1.29 2.35
N SER A 35 -10.22 0.92 3.22
CA SER A 35 -11.62 1.22 2.96
C SER A 35 -11.88 2.73 2.95
N GLN A 36 -11.16 3.50 3.77
CA GLN A 36 -11.23 4.95 3.75
C GLN A 36 -10.71 5.49 2.43
N VAL A 37 -9.57 4.96 1.97
CA VAL A 37 -8.97 5.38 0.70
C VAL A 37 -9.92 5.10 -0.47
N GLN A 38 -10.62 3.96 -0.44
CA GLN A 38 -11.58 3.61 -1.48
C GLN A 38 -12.70 4.64 -1.59
N ARG A 39 -13.02 5.30 -0.47
CA ARG A 39 -14.08 6.31 -0.45
C ARG A 39 -13.55 7.73 -0.66
N GLY A 40 -12.29 7.85 -1.06
CA GLY A 40 -11.71 9.15 -1.37
C GLY A 40 -11.14 9.90 -0.17
N LEU A 41 -11.00 9.21 0.97
CA LEU A 41 -10.45 9.82 2.18
C LEU A 41 -9.00 9.41 2.35
N ASP A 42 -8.26 10.18 3.13
CA ASP A 42 -6.89 9.80 3.47
C ASP A 42 -6.90 8.86 4.68
N PRO A 43 -5.89 7.98 4.80
CA PRO A 43 -5.73 7.19 6.02
C PRO A 43 -5.43 8.06 7.23
N GLU A 44 -5.58 7.49 8.43
CA GLU A 44 -5.33 8.23 9.65
C GLU A 44 -3.86 8.62 9.82
N ASP A 45 -2.94 7.73 9.46
CA ASP A 45 -1.49 7.99 9.56
C ASP A 45 -0.86 7.57 8.25
N TRP A 46 -0.37 8.56 7.50
CA TRP A 46 0.21 8.32 6.19
C TRP A 46 1.20 9.41 5.85
N LYS A 47 2.01 9.14 4.84
CA LYS A 47 2.86 10.18 4.27
C LYS A 47 3.05 9.94 2.78
N PRO A 48 3.41 10.99 2.03
CA PRO A 48 3.73 10.80 0.61
C PRO A 48 5.01 9.99 0.46
N PHE A 49 5.10 9.24 -0.63
CA PHE A 49 6.29 8.44 -0.93
C PHE A 49 6.57 8.50 -2.43
N ASP A 50 6.62 9.71 -2.96
CA ASP A 50 6.72 9.93 -4.41
C ASP A 50 8.03 9.44 -5.01
N VAL A 51 9.03 9.18 -4.19
CA VAL A 51 10.33 8.73 -4.67
C VAL A 51 10.23 7.40 -5.44
N VAL A 52 9.21 6.59 -5.14
CA VAL A 52 8.99 5.32 -5.84
C VAL A 52 7.98 5.43 -6.97
N GLY A 53 7.28 6.54 -7.07
CA GLY A 53 6.31 6.79 -8.13
C GLY A 53 5.39 7.92 -7.72
N ALA A 54 5.10 8.81 -8.65
CA ALA A 54 4.31 10.02 -8.38
C ALA A 54 2.93 9.65 -7.84
N GLY A 55 2.56 10.25 -6.72
CA GLY A 55 1.27 10.01 -6.08
C GLY A 55 1.22 8.79 -5.16
N THR A 56 2.34 8.07 -5.02
CA THR A 56 2.40 6.96 -4.06
C THR A 56 2.32 7.50 -2.64
N LYS A 57 1.54 6.81 -1.82
CA LYS A 57 1.39 7.13 -0.40
C LYS A 57 1.67 5.89 0.43
N GLU A 58 2.14 6.12 1.65
CA GLU A 58 2.46 5.06 2.59
C GLU A 58 1.51 5.15 3.77
N ILE A 59 0.70 4.11 3.98
CA ILE A 59 -0.09 3.97 5.21
C ILE A 59 0.83 3.45 6.30
N ARG A 60 0.77 4.05 7.47
CA ARG A 60 1.60 3.67 8.60
C ARG A 60 0.71 3.09 9.70
N ILE A 61 1.01 1.87 10.11
CA ILE A 61 0.30 1.16 11.16
C ILE A 61 1.35 0.73 12.18
N ASN A 62 1.41 1.46 13.30
CA ASN A 62 2.41 1.22 14.33
C ASN A 62 1.72 0.64 15.55
N HIS A 63 2.07 -0.60 15.88
CA HIS A 63 1.60 -1.29 17.06
C HIS A 63 2.79 -1.68 17.93
N ASP A 64 2.53 -2.16 19.14
CA ASP A 64 3.59 -2.61 20.03
C ASP A 64 4.39 -3.75 19.43
N ASP A 65 3.75 -4.59 18.60
CA ASP A 65 4.38 -5.76 18.03
C ASP A 65 4.93 -5.53 16.62
N GLY A 66 4.92 -4.31 16.13
CA GLY A 66 5.57 -4.04 14.85
C GLY A 66 5.10 -2.78 14.17
N TRP A 67 5.88 -2.39 13.19
CA TRP A 67 5.58 -1.25 12.32
C TRP A 67 5.23 -1.80 10.94
N PHE A 68 3.97 -1.61 10.53
CA PHE A 68 3.46 -2.18 9.29
C PHE A 68 3.21 -1.08 8.29
N ARG A 69 3.43 -1.38 7.02
CA ARG A 69 3.33 -0.38 5.94
C ARG A 69 2.56 -0.94 4.76
N VAL A 70 1.73 -0.07 4.17
CA VAL A 70 1.02 -0.38 2.92
C VAL A 70 1.32 0.76 1.96
N MET A 71 1.99 0.45 0.86
CA MET A 71 2.25 1.42 -0.21
C MET A 71 1.14 1.32 -1.24
N TYR A 72 0.55 2.46 -1.60
CA TYR A 72 -0.56 2.46 -2.55
C TYR A 72 -0.55 3.73 -3.38
N VAL A 73 -1.26 3.68 -4.51
CA VAL A 73 -1.53 4.87 -5.31
C VAL A 73 -3.02 4.90 -5.62
N ALA A 74 -3.67 6.05 -5.37
CA ALA A 74 -5.11 6.17 -5.49
C ALA A 74 -5.55 7.31 -6.40
N LYS A 75 -4.61 7.97 -7.10
CA LYS A 75 -4.94 9.10 -7.95
C LYS A 75 -5.65 8.72 -9.24
N PHE A 76 -5.59 7.45 -9.63
CA PHE A 76 -6.22 7.00 -10.86
C PHE A 76 -7.69 6.70 -10.62
N PRO A 77 -8.59 7.11 -11.55
CA PRO A 77 -10.03 6.99 -11.26
C PRO A 77 -10.56 5.57 -11.18
N GLU A 78 -9.86 4.61 -11.80
CA GLU A 78 -10.38 3.25 -11.91
C GLU A 78 -10.16 2.38 -10.68
N ALA A 79 -9.19 2.69 -9.81
CA ALA A 79 -8.88 1.79 -8.71
C ALA A 79 -7.90 2.40 -7.71
N VAL A 80 -7.86 1.80 -6.52
CA VAL A 80 -6.76 1.96 -5.57
C VAL A 80 -5.79 0.81 -5.84
N TYR A 81 -4.58 1.13 -6.26
CA TYR A 81 -3.57 0.11 -6.53
C TYR A 81 -2.70 -0.07 -5.29
N VAL A 82 -2.77 -1.26 -4.68
CA VAL A 82 -1.91 -1.58 -3.54
C VAL A 82 -0.64 -2.20 -4.10
N LEU A 83 0.48 -1.50 -3.87
CA LEU A 83 1.76 -1.85 -4.48
C LEU A 83 2.57 -2.82 -3.63
N HIS A 84 2.59 -2.60 -2.31
CA HIS A 84 3.47 -3.40 -1.44
C HIS A 84 2.97 -3.34 -0.01
N CYS A 85 2.97 -4.48 0.67
CA CYS A 85 2.61 -4.58 2.08
C CYS A 85 3.76 -5.26 2.80
N PHE A 86 4.29 -4.62 3.86
CA PHE A 86 5.48 -5.16 4.52
C PHE A 86 5.56 -4.71 5.97
N LYS A 87 6.36 -5.44 6.75
CA LYS A 87 6.69 -5.08 8.11
C LYS A 87 8.03 -4.38 8.09
N LYS A 88 8.09 -3.19 8.70
CA LYS A 88 9.31 -2.41 8.70
C LYS A 88 10.20 -2.82 9.84
N LYS A 89 11.47 -3.01 9.59
CA LYS A 89 12.41 -3.50 10.59
C LYS A 89 13.34 -2.41 11.11
N THR A 90 13.41 -1.27 10.42
CA THR A 90 14.29 -0.18 10.79
C THR A 90 13.55 1.14 10.64
N ALA A 91 14.15 2.23 11.10
CA ALA A 91 13.51 3.54 11.03
C ALA A 91 13.26 4.00 9.60
N THR A 92 14.09 3.55 8.63
CA THR A 92 13.91 3.92 7.24
C THR A 92 13.39 2.74 6.43
N THR A 93 12.67 3.03 5.36
CA THR A 93 12.22 1.98 4.44
C THR A 93 13.43 1.41 3.71
N SER A 94 13.53 0.08 3.69
CA SER A 94 14.69 -0.58 3.09
C SER A 94 14.77 -0.32 1.59
N LYS A 95 15.97 -0.42 1.05
CA LYS A 95 16.18 -0.30 -0.38
C LYS A 95 15.36 -1.34 -1.14
N ARG A 96 15.30 -2.58 -0.61
CA ARG A 96 14.52 -3.65 -1.24
C ARG A 96 13.04 -3.30 -1.32
N ASP A 97 12.47 -2.79 -0.22
CA ASP A 97 11.05 -2.43 -0.22
C ASP A 97 10.76 -1.27 -1.17
N LYS A 98 11.68 -0.32 -1.28
CA LYS A 98 11.53 0.77 -2.24
C LYS A 98 11.59 0.25 -3.67
N GLU A 99 12.50 -0.66 -3.97
CA GLU A 99 12.64 -1.22 -5.31
C GLU A 99 11.43 -2.04 -5.72
N ILE A 100 10.90 -2.84 -4.80
CA ILE A 100 9.69 -3.61 -5.06
C ILE A 100 8.53 -2.67 -5.39
N THR A 101 8.36 -1.64 -4.57
CA THR A 101 7.27 -0.68 -4.74
C THR A 101 7.40 0.06 -6.07
N ALA A 102 8.61 0.51 -6.40
CA ALA A 102 8.86 1.24 -7.63
C ALA A 102 8.60 0.38 -8.86
N ALA A 103 9.02 -0.89 -8.82
CA ALA A 103 8.79 -1.80 -9.93
C ALA A 103 7.31 -2.05 -10.16
N ARG A 104 6.55 -2.20 -9.09
CA ARG A 104 5.11 -2.44 -9.20
C ARG A 104 4.37 -1.18 -9.65
N TYR A 105 4.82 -0.02 -9.21
CA TYR A 105 4.28 1.25 -9.71
C TYR A 105 4.49 1.36 -11.21
N LYS A 106 5.71 1.08 -11.68
CA LYS A 106 6.01 1.14 -13.09
C LYS A 106 5.12 0.20 -13.90
N ALA A 107 4.86 -1.00 -13.35
CA ALA A 107 4.00 -1.96 -14.03
C ALA A 107 2.56 -1.44 -14.14
N VAL A 108 2.07 -0.72 -13.12
CA VAL A 108 0.74 -0.10 -13.18
C VAL A 108 0.71 0.95 -14.29
N ILE A 109 1.72 1.80 -14.36
CA ILE A 109 1.78 2.84 -15.40
C ILE A 109 1.79 2.21 -16.79
N GLU A 110 2.59 1.17 -16.98
CA GLU A 110 2.67 0.48 -18.27
C GLU A 110 1.34 -0.17 -18.65
N GLU A 111 0.69 -0.80 -17.68
CA GLU A 111 -0.62 -1.42 -17.93
C GLU A 111 -1.65 -0.38 -18.34
N ARG A 112 -1.66 0.76 -17.66
CA ARG A 112 -2.61 1.82 -17.98
C ARG A 112 -2.37 2.43 -19.35
N SER A 113 -1.13 2.51 -19.79
CA SER A 113 -0.80 3.10 -21.07
C SER A 113 -1.18 2.23 -22.25
N LYS A 114 -1.53 0.97 -22.02
CA LYS A 114 -1.94 0.04 -23.07
C LYS A 114 -3.43 0.07 -23.36
N LYS A 115 -4.17 0.91 -22.69
CA LYS A 115 -5.62 0.98 -22.89
C LYS A 115 -6.04 2.04 -23.85
#